data_c6be03a9126cb12d43e3a3ea8ff947fe
#
_entry.id   c6be03a9126cb12d43e3a3ea8ff947fe
#
_cell.length_a   1.000
_cell.length_b   1.000
_cell.length_c   1.000
_cell.angle_alpha   90.00
_cell.angle_beta   90.00
_cell.angle_gamma   90.00
#
_symmetry.space_group_name_H-M   'P 1'
#
loop_
_entity.id
_entity.type
_entity.pdbx_description
1 polymer ?
#
loop_
_entity_poly.entity_id
_entity_poly.type
_entity_poly.pdbx_seq_one_letter_code
_entity_poly.pdbx_strand_id
1 'polypeptide(L)'
;MRVVIVGAGLAGLTTAIDLVDAGYEVEIFESRPFIGGKAGSWTDNEGNHIEMGLHVFFGCYYNLFTLMKKVGASQNLRLKQHIHTFINEGGRVGELDFRFLAGAPFNGLKAFFTTSQLSTFDKVSNSLALGISPIVWGLIDFNGAIKTIRELDAISFADWFRQHGGNNGSLKRMWNPIAYALGFIDTENISARCMLTIFLFFATKTEASVLRMLEGSPYEYLHKPIISYLETRKAKIYTRR
;
A
#
# COMPACT_ATOMS: atom_id res chain seq x y z
N MET A 1 31.91 -0.13 15.78
CA MET A 1 31.16 -1.34 16.24
C MET A 1 30.56 -2.02 15.02
N ARG A 2 30.67 -3.37 14.94
CA ARG A 2 30.13 -4.15 13.82
C ARG A 2 28.71 -4.61 14.15
N VAL A 3 27.80 -4.49 13.20
CA VAL A 3 26.39 -4.94 13.29
C VAL A 3 26.09 -5.89 12.15
N VAL A 4 25.43 -7.00 12.48
CA VAL A 4 24.96 -7.99 11.51
C VAL A 4 23.43 -7.90 11.42
N ILE A 5 22.91 -7.83 10.18
CA ILE A 5 21.49 -7.82 9.87
C ILE A 5 21.14 -9.10 9.13
N VAL A 6 20.08 -9.79 9.56
CA VAL A 6 19.55 -10.97 8.89
C VAL A 6 18.29 -10.59 8.13
N GLY A 7 18.35 -10.75 6.82
CA GLY A 7 17.29 -10.42 5.86
C GLY A 7 17.49 -9.08 5.15
N ALA A 8 17.61 -9.11 3.82
CA ALA A 8 17.73 -7.95 2.93
C ALA A 8 16.37 -7.54 2.32
N GLY A 9 15.29 -7.63 3.09
CA GLY A 9 14.03 -6.95 2.77
C GLY A 9 14.13 -5.44 3.02
N LEU A 10 13.14 -4.65 2.61
CA LEU A 10 13.17 -3.19 2.78
C LEU A 10 13.42 -2.75 4.24
N ALA A 11 12.91 -3.50 5.23
CA ALA A 11 13.15 -3.19 6.64
C ALA A 11 14.64 -3.35 7.00
N GLY A 12 15.26 -4.49 6.65
CA GLY A 12 16.68 -4.72 6.91
C GLY A 12 17.59 -3.74 6.16
N LEU A 13 17.27 -3.44 4.90
CA LEU A 13 17.99 -2.46 4.09
C LEU A 13 17.89 -1.04 4.68
N THR A 14 16.72 -0.63 5.15
CA THR A 14 16.53 0.68 5.81
C THR A 14 17.31 0.76 7.11
N THR A 15 17.23 -0.30 7.94
CA THR A 15 18.04 -0.40 9.17
C THR A 15 19.54 -0.30 8.87
N ALA A 16 19.99 -0.97 7.80
CA ALA A 16 21.39 -0.89 7.38
C ALA A 16 21.81 0.55 7.03
N ILE A 17 20.95 1.27 6.29
CA ILE A 17 21.20 2.67 5.92
C ILE A 17 21.34 3.55 7.16
N ASP A 18 20.43 3.42 8.13
CA ASP A 18 20.48 4.24 9.33
C ASP A 18 21.72 3.91 10.20
N LEU A 19 22.13 2.64 10.23
CA LEU A 19 23.32 2.22 10.98
C LEU A 19 24.64 2.67 10.31
N VAL A 20 24.75 2.58 8.98
CA VAL A 20 25.96 3.09 8.31
C VAL A 20 26.10 4.60 8.42
N ASP A 21 24.99 5.33 8.39
CA ASP A 21 24.96 6.78 8.60
C ASP A 21 25.34 7.16 10.05
N ALA A 22 25.04 6.28 11.01
CA ALA A 22 25.48 6.40 12.40
C ALA A 22 26.94 5.94 12.63
N GLY A 23 27.67 5.54 11.58
CA GLY A 23 29.09 5.16 11.64
C GLY A 23 29.35 3.71 12.06
N TYR A 24 28.36 2.82 12.00
CA TYR A 24 28.55 1.40 12.26
C TYR A 24 29.08 0.67 11.01
N GLU A 25 29.86 -0.39 11.23
CA GLU A 25 30.18 -1.37 10.20
C GLU A 25 29.02 -2.35 10.07
N VAL A 26 28.43 -2.45 8.87
CA VAL A 26 27.20 -3.24 8.66
C VAL A 26 27.44 -4.37 7.68
N GLU A 27 27.00 -5.57 8.05
CA GLU A 27 26.93 -6.74 7.20
C GLU A 27 25.50 -7.28 7.17
N ILE A 28 24.98 -7.54 5.96
CA ILE A 28 23.63 -8.02 5.72
C ILE A 28 23.69 -9.42 5.13
N PHE A 29 22.95 -10.36 5.69
CA PHE A 29 22.84 -11.74 5.20
C PHE A 29 21.43 -12.00 4.71
N GLU A 30 21.29 -12.46 3.46
CA GLU A 30 20.03 -12.78 2.80
C GLU A 30 20.07 -14.23 2.30
N SER A 31 19.03 -15.00 2.62
CA SER A 31 18.92 -16.41 2.22
C SER A 31 18.65 -16.56 0.71
N ARG A 32 17.92 -15.65 0.11
CA ARG A 32 17.59 -15.68 -1.33
C ARG A 32 18.77 -15.19 -2.18
N PRO A 33 18.79 -15.53 -3.49
CA PRO A 33 19.80 -15.02 -4.42
C PRO A 33 19.60 -13.54 -4.79
N PHE A 34 18.53 -12.90 -4.35
CA PHE A 34 18.17 -11.50 -4.61
C PHE A 34 17.68 -10.83 -3.33
N ILE A 35 17.76 -9.51 -3.31
CA ILE A 35 17.30 -8.68 -2.18
C ILE A 35 15.88 -8.13 -2.42
N GLY A 36 15.33 -7.42 -1.43
CA GLY A 36 14.04 -6.71 -1.52
C GLY A 36 12.91 -7.41 -0.77
N GLY A 37 13.08 -8.67 -0.35
CA GLY A 37 12.07 -9.41 0.40
C GLY A 37 10.77 -9.58 -0.40
N LYS A 38 9.65 -9.10 0.10
CA LYS A 38 8.34 -9.13 -0.62
C LYS A 38 8.30 -8.18 -1.83
N ALA A 39 9.12 -7.14 -1.86
CA ALA A 39 9.30 -6.26 -3.01
C ALA A 39 10.45 -6.72 -3.92
N GLY A 40 10.90 -7.97 -3.77
CA GLY A 40 12.00 -8.53 -4.53
C GLY A 40 11.67 -8.67 -6.02
N SER A 41 12.68 -8.42 -6.83
CA SER A 41 12.66 -8.67 -8.27
C SER A 41 14.03 -9.14 -8.73
N TRP A 42 14.08 -9.86 -9.82
CA TRP A 42 15.30 -10.42 -10.40
C TRP A 42 15.19 -10.52 -11.91
N THR A 43 16.29 -10.82 -12.56
CA THR A 43 16.32 -11.10 -13.99
C THR A 43 16.46 -12.61 -14.20
N ASP A 44 15.64 -13.20 -15.07
CA ASP A 44 15.76 -14.61 -15.45
C ASP A 44 16.90 -14.85 -16.44
N ASN A 45 17.07 -16.09 -16.87
CA ASN A 45 18.15 -16.49 -17.79
C ASN A 45 17.96 -15.92 -19.22
N GLU A 46 16.77 -15.44 -19.55
CA GLU A 46 16.44 -14.86 -20.86
C GLU A 46 16.57 -13.32 -20.82
N GLY A 47 16.88 -12.73 -19.64
CA GLY A 47 16.99 -11.29 -19.46
C GLY A 47 15.66 -10.61 -19.09
N ASN A 48 14.59 -11.36 -18.86
CA ASN A 48 13.31 -10.78 -18.44
C ASN A 48 13.34 -10.39 -16.97
N HIS A 49 12.76 -9.23 -16.66
CA HIS A 49 12.58 -8.79 -15.28
C HIS A 49 11.36 -9.46 -14.67
N ILE A 50 11.58 -10.19 -13.59
CA ILE A 50 10.54 -10.88 -12.83
C ILE A 50 10.31 -10.16 -11.52
N GLU A 51 9.06 -9.87 -11.19
CA GLU A 51 8.64 -9.28 -9.92
C GLU A 51 7.82 -10.29 -9.09
N MET A 52 7.90 -10.18 -7.77
CA MET A 52 7.08 -10.97 -6.85
C MET A 52 5.58 -10.61 -6.90
N GLY A 53 5.23 -9.52 -7.56
CA GLY A 53 3.89 -8.99 -7.77
C GLY A 53 3.95 -7.53 -8.19
N LEU A 54 2.84 -7.00 -8.70
CA LEU A 54 2.75 -5.60 -9.08
C LEU A 54 2.91 -4.70 -7.84
N HIS A 55 3.91 -3.84 -7.86
CA HIS A 55 4.18 -2.92 -6.77
C HIS A 55 3.60 -1.53 -7.08
N VAL A 56 2.60 -1.13 -6.31
CA VAL A 56 2.04 0.23 -6.32
C VAL A 56 2.43 0.96 -5.04
N PHE A 57 2.66 2.25 -5.16
CA PHE A 57 3.10 3.11 -4.07
C PHE A 57 2.02 4.15 -3.80
N PHE A 58 1.38 4.03 -2.64
CA PHE A 58 0.40 5.00 -2.19
C PHE A 58 1.07 6.22 -1.57
N GLY A 59 0.47 7.39 -1.76
CA GLY A 59 1.03 8.64 -1.28
C GLY A 59 1.23 8.73 0.24
N CYS A 60 0.61 7.83 1.00
CA CYS A 60 0.80 7.71 2.46
C CYS A 60 2.01 6.85 2.87
N TYR A 61 2.84 6.38 1.95
CA TYR A 61 4.06 5.62 2.27
C TYR A 61 5.22 6.54 2.66
N TYR A 62 4.99 7.43 3.60
CA TYR A 62 5.90 8.51 3.97
C TYR A 62 7.33 8.03 4.28
N ASN A 63 7.47 6.97 5.07
CA ASN A 63 8.79 6.42 5.42
C ASN A 63 9.52 5.86 4.20
N LEU A 64 8.80 5.18 3.30
CA LEU A 64 9.39 4.67 2.06
C LEU A 64 9.85 5.81 1.15
N PHE A 65 9.05 6.86 1.01
CA PHE A 65 9.44 8.02 0.21
C PHE A 65 10.63 8.79 0.83
N THR A 66 10.72 8.82 2.15
CA THR A 66 11.90 9.35 2.85
C THR A 66 13.14 8.54 2.53
N LEU A 67 13.05 7.20 2.58
CA LEU A 67 14.11 6.30 2.16
C LEU A 67 14.51 6.52 0.70
N MET A 68 13.52 6.55 -0.21
CA MET A 68 13.78 6.74 -1.64
C MET A 68 14.45 8.09 -1.93
N LYS A 69 14.05 9.15 -1.23
CA LYS A 69 14.70 10.46 -1.33
C LYS A 69 16.15 10.39 -0.85
N LYS A 70 16.40 9.72 0.27
CA LYS A 70 17.73 9.57 0.87
C LYS A 70 18.73 8.85 -0.06
N VAL A 71 18.25 7.82 -0.77
CA VAL A 71 19.09 7.04 -1.69
C VAL A 71 19.04 7.52 -3.15
N GLY A 72 18.37 8.65 -3.42
CA GLY A 72 18.31 9.22 -4.77
C GLY A 72 17.37 8.45 -5.74
N ALA A 73 16.36 7.74 -5.22
CA ALA A 73 15.43 6.94 -6.04
C ALA A 73 14.06 7.61 -6.26
N SER A 74 13.80 8.79 -5.71
CA SER A 74 12.48 9.45 -5.78
C SER A 74 12.03 9.78 -7.19
N GLN A 75 12.97 10.14 -8.09
CA GLN A 75 12.69 10.46 -9.48
C GLN A 75 12.22 9.25 -10.31
N ASN A 76 12.41 8.04 -9.79
CA ASN A 76 12.02 6.80 -10.44
C ASN A 76 10.52 6.49 -10.29
N LEU A 77 9.79 7.33 -9.55
CA LEU A 77 8.35 7.16 -9.36
C LEU A 77 7.56 7.94 -10.39
N ARG A 78 6.68 7.25 -11.10
CA ARG A 78 5.72 7.82 -12.05
C ARG A 78 4.33 7.91 -11.42
N LEU A 79 3.73 9.08 -11.50
CA LEU A 79 2.37 9.31 -11.06
C LEU A 79 1.38 8.63 -12.00
N LYS A 80 0.45 7.85 -11.43
CA LYS A 80 -0.69 7.29 -12.17
C LYS A 80 -1.87 8.26 -12.09
N GLN A 81 -2.76 8.20 -13.08
CA GLN A 81 -4.04 8.91 -12.97
C GLN A 81 -4.77 8.46 -11.71
N HIS A 82 -5.38 9.43 -11.03
CA HIS A 82 -6.09 9.19 -9.78
C HIS A 82 -7.51 8.64 -10.03
N ILE A 83 -7.58 7.57 -10.85
CA ILE A 83 -8.78 6.81 -11.17
C ILE A 83 -8.51 5.33 -10.88
N HIS A 84 -9.43 4.69 -10.18
CA HIS A 84 -9.41 3.25 -9.94
C HIS A 84 -10.48 2.59 -10.82
N THR A 85 -10.05 1.74 -11.74
CA THR A 85 -10.91 1.08 -12.72
C THR A 85 -11.21 -0.34 -12.28
N PHE A 86 -12.47 -0.73 -12.37
CA PHE A 86 -12.98 -2.08 -12.11
C PHE A 86 -13.50 -2.67 -13.42
N ILE A 87 -13.05 -3.88 -13.73
CA ILE A 87 -13.57 -4.65 -14.86
C ILE A 87 -14.49 -5.72 -14.28
N ASN A 88 -15.79 -5.60 -14.60
CA ASN A 88 -16.82 -6.50 -14.11
C ASN A 88 -17.08 -7.63 -15.11
N GLU A 89 -17.84 -8.63 -14.68
CA GLU A 89 -18.32 -9.71 -15.53
C GLU A 89 -19.02 -9.14 -16.77
N GLY A 90 -18.73 -9.71 -17.95
CA GLY A 90 -19.21 -9.21 -19.25
C GLY A 90 -18.46 -7.98 -19.76
N GLY A 91 -17.30 -7.63 -19.18
CA GLY A 91 -16.43 -6.55 -19.66
C GLY A 91 -16.92 -5.13 -19.31
N ARG A 92 -17.95 -5.00 -18.47
CA ARG A 92 -18.44 -3.68 -18.04
C ARG A 92 -17.41 -3.00 -17.14
N VAL A 93 -17.10 -1.75 -17.44
CA VAL A 93 -16.15 -0.93 -16.70
C VAL A 93 -16.86 -0.05 -15.68
N GLY A 94 -16.40 -0.11 -14.43
CA GLY A 94 -16.77 0.83 -13.38
C GLY A 94 -15.53 1.58 -12.90
N GLU A 95 -15.70 2.82 -12.43
CA GLU A 95 -14.59 3.65 -12.00
C GLU A 95 -14.88 4.36 -10.68
N LEU A 96 -13.83 4.53 -9.87
CA LEU A 96 -13.77 5.47 -8.76
C LEU A 96 -12.81 6.61 -9.16
N ASP A 97 -13.35 7.76 -9.50
CA ASP A 97 -12.60 8.93 -9.97
C ASP A 97 -12.33 9.91 -8.81
N PHE A 98 -11.12 9.86 -8.28
CA PHE A 98 -10.66 10.73 -7.20
C PHE A 98 -10.10 12.09 -7.67
N ARG A 99 -10.16 12.40 -8.94
CA ARG A 99 -9.71 13.69 -9.51
C ARG A 99 -10.68 14.80 -9.14
N PHE A 100 -10.53 15.33 -7.94
CA PHE A 100 -11.33 16.44 -7.46
C PHE A 100 -10.46 17.44 -6.71
N LEU A 101 -10.57 18.72 -7.03
CA LEU A 101 -9.67 19.77 -6.58
C LEU A 101 -9.69 19.99 -5.06
N ALA A 102 -10.82 19.73 -4.41
CA ALA A 102 -10.96 19.93 -2.97
C ALA A 102 -10.22 18.92 -2.09
N GLY A 103 -9.66 17.82 -2.68
CA GLY A 103 -8.93 16.81 -1.92
C GLY A 103 -9.81 16.00 -0.96
N ALA A 104 -9.17 15.31 0.00
CA ALA A 104 -9.88 14.52 1.00
C ALA A 104 -10.59 15.40 2.04
N PRO A 105 -11.77 14.99 2.53
CA PRO A 105 -12.56 13.79 2.16
C PRO A 105 -13.40 13.95 0.88
N PHE A 106 -13.47 15.13 0.30
CA PHE A 106 -14.43 15.47 -0.76
C PHE A 106 -14.16 14.72 -2.08
N ASN A 107 -12.91 14.45 -2.42
CA ASN A 107 -12.56 13.64 -3.59
C ASN A 107 -13.07 12.19 -3.45
N GLY A 108 -12.94 11.60 -2.26
CA GLY A 108 -13.48 10.27 -1.95
C GLY A 108 -15.01 10.24 -1.99
N LEU A 109 -15.66 11.22 -1.39
CA LEU A 109 -17.12 11.36 -1.43
C LEU A 109 -17.63 11.52 -2.87
N LYS A 110 -17.02 12.41 -3.66
CA LYS A 110 -17.37 12.55 -5.09
C LYS A 110 -17.21 11.23 -5.83
N ALA A 111 -16.06 10.56 -5.70
CA ALA A 111 -15.78 9.29 -6.36
C ALA A 111 -16.82 8.23 -6.00
N PHE A 112 -17.18 8.14 -4.72
CA PHE A 112 -18.17 7.20 -4.22
C PHE A 112 -19.58 7.47 -4.75
N PHE A 113 -20.06 8.71 -4.71
CA PHE A 113 -21.42 9.02 -5.15
C PHE A 113 -21.58 9.00 -6.67
N THR A 114 -20.53 9.30 -7.43
CA THR A 114 -20.61 9.33 -8.91
C THR A 114 -20.27 7.99 -9.56
N THR A 115 -19.69 7.03 -8.85
CA THR A 115 -19.30 5.75 -9.46
C THR A 115 -20.49 4.98 -10.03
N SER A 116 -20.28 4.38 -11.20
CA SER A 116 -21.18 3.38 -11.80
C SER A 116 -20.97 1.97 -11.23
N GLN A 117 -19.92 1.75 -10.43
CA GLN A 117 -19.58 0.45 -9.84
C GLN A 117 -20.62 -0.03 -8.82
N LEU A 118 -21.28 0.90 -8.15
CA LEU A 118 -22.27 0.64 -7.11
C LEU A 118 -23.67 1.06 -7.54
N SER A 119 -24.67 0.22 -7.23
CA SER A 119 -26.08 0.59 -7.33
C SER A 119 -26.45 1.64 -6.28
N THR A 120 -27.59 2.29 -6.43
CA THR A 120 -28.11 3.24 -5.43
C THR A 120 -28.26 2.58 -4.06
N PHE A 121 -28.77 1.33 -4.02
CA PHE A 121 -28.92 0.57 -2.78
C PHE A 121 -27.56 0.28 -2.13
N ASP A 122 -26.55 -0.05 -2.92
CA ASP A 122 -25.19 -0.25 -2.40
C ASP A 122 -24.64 1.04 -1.81
N LYS A 123 -24.85 2.18 -2.46
CA LYS A 123 -24.40 3.49 -1.96
C LYS A 123 -25.03 3.84 -0.62
N VAL A 124 -26.33 3.59 -0.47
CA VAL A 124 -27.04 3.80 0.82
C VAL A 124 -26.46 2.89 1.90
N SER A 125 -26.31 1.59 1.60
CA SER A 125 -25.74 0.60 2.52
C SER A 125 -24.33 0.95 2.96
N ASN A 126 -23.47 1.36 2.02
CA ASN A 126 -22.11 1.84 2.36
C ASN A 126 -22.15 3.10 3.21
N SER A 127 -23.05 4.04 2.91
CA SER A 127 -23.19 5.28 3.69
C SER A 127 -23.58 5.00 5.14
N LEU A 128 -24.46 4.00 5.37
CA LEU A 128 -24.80 3.54 6.72
C LEU A 128 -23.59 2.93 7.42
N ALA A 129 -22.94 1.93 6.79
CA ALA A 129 -21.83 1.22 7.40
C ALA A 129 -20.63 2.12 7.67
N LEU A 130 -20.28 3.00 6.74
CA LEU A 130 -19.13 3.88 6.87
C LEU A 130 -19.42 5.16 7.66
N GLY A 131 -20.66 5.66 7.63
CA GLY A 131 -21.05 6.90 8.28
C GLY A 131 -20.90 6.90 9.81
N ILE A 132 -21.05 5.73 10.43
CA ILE A 132 -20.84 5.53 11.88
C ILE A 132 -19.47 4.91 12.20
N SER A 133 -18.62 4.71 11.19
CA SER A 133 -17.33 4.05 11.35
C SER A 133 -16.28 4.97 11.97
N PRO A 134 -15.20 4.38 12.53
CA PRO A 134 -14.05 5.16 12.99
C PRO A 134 -13.43 6.04 11.90
N ILE A 135 -13.67 5.76 10.60
CA ILE A 135 -13.18 6.57 9.48
C ILE A 135 -13.72 8.01 9.57
N VAL A 136 -15.00 8.17 9.88
CA VAL A 136 -15.62 9.52 10.01
C VAL A 136 -15.05 10.25 11.22
N TRP A 137 -14.86 9.56 12.34
CA TRP A 137 -14.20 10.14 13.51
C TRP A 137 -12.77 10.56 13.23
N GLY A 138 -12.08 9.85 12.37
CA GLY A 138 -10.71 10.15 11.98
C GLY A 138 -10.53 11.47 11.23
N LEU A 139 -11.61 12.06 10.71
CA LEU A 139 -11.60 13.43 10.16
C LEU A 139 -11.35 14.49 11.25
N ILE A 140 -11.69 14.17 12.50
CA ILE A 140 -11.53 15.07 13.66
C ILE A 140 -10.33 14.62 14.51
N ASP A 141 -10.29 13.32 14.86
CA ASP A 141 -9.22 12.69 15.65
C ASP A 141 -8.68 11.44 14.96
N PHE A 142 -7.64 11.61 14.16
CA PHE A 142 -6.98 10.54 13.43
C PHE A 142 -6.37 9.49 14.38
N ASN A 143 -5.74 9.92 15.47
CA ASN A 143 -5.04 9.03 16.38
C ASN A 143 -6.02 8.20 17.23
N GLY A 144 -7.12 8.79 17.66
CA GLY A 144 -8.21 8.07 18.32
C GLY A 144 -8.87 7.04 17.41
N ALA A 145 -9.13 7.43 16.15
CA ALA A 145 -9.67 6.50 15.14
C ALA A 145 -8.74 5.31 14.87
N ILE A 146 -7.43 5.52 14.71
CA ILE A 146 -6.44 4.44 14.55
C ILE A 146 -6.44 3.50 15.77
N LYS A 147 -6.55 4.05 16.98
CA LYS A 147 -6.60 3.22 18.19
C LYS A 147 -7.84 2.31 18.19
N THR A 148 -9.02 2.88 17.91
CA THR A 148 -10.27 2.10 17.81
C THR A 148 -10.21 1.05 16.70
N ILE A 149 -9.68 1.41 15.52
CA ILE A 149 -9.54 0.47 14.39
C ILE A 149 -8.63 -0.71 14.76
N ARG A 150 -7.57 -0.50 15.54
CA ARG A 150 -6.68 -1.58 15.96
C ARG A 150 -7.37 -2.68 16.80
N GLU A 151 -8.44 -2.35 17.49
CA GLU A 151 -9.23 -3.31 18.28
C GLU A 151 -10.10 -4.23 17.41
N LEU A 152 -10.27 -3.91 16.12
CA LEU A 152 -11.07 -4.66 15.16
C LEU A 152 -10.29 -5.75 14.39
N ASP A 153 -9.18 -6.22 14.93
CA ASP A 153 -8.32 -7.22 14.25
C ASP A 153 -8.91 -8.63 14.24
N ALA A 154 -9.74 -8.96 15.24
CA ALA A 154 -10.33 -10.29 15.38
C ALA A 154 -11.61 -10.52 14.55
N ILE A 155 -12.14 -9.49 13.91
CA ILE A 155 -13.33 -9.58 13.07
C ILE A 155 -12.97 -9.38 11.60
N SER A 156 -13.60 -10.15 10.68
CA SER A 156 -13.44 -9.94 9.25
C SER A 156 -14.05 -8.60 8.81
N PHE A 157 -13.52 -8.02 7.73
CA PHE A 157 -14.12 -6.80 7.19
C PHE A 157 -15.56 -7.05 6.73
N ALA A 158 -15.84 -8.20 6.13
CA ALA A 158 -17.20 -8.53 5.66
C ALA A 158 -18.19 -8.60 6.83
N ASP A 159 -17.84 -9.27 7.93
CA ASP A 159 -18.72 -9.37 9.10
C ASP A 159 -18.91 -8.01 9.77
N TRP A 160 -17.83 -7.25 9.94
CA TRP A 160 -17.91 -5.90 10.46
C TRP A 160 -18.83 -5.02 9.59
N PHE A 161 -18.67 -5.09 8.27
CA PHE A 161 -19.45 -4.30 7.32
C PHE A 161 -20.95 -4.64 7.36
N ARG A 162 -21.29 -5.95 7.41
CA ARG A 162 -22.67 -6.41 7.55
C ARG A 162 -23.30 -5.98 8.88
N GLN A 163 -22.58 -6.10 9.97
CA GLN A 163 -23.06 -5.67 11.31
C GLN A 163 -23.40 -4.18 11.36
N HIS A 164 -22.76 -3.37 10.51
CA HIS A 164 -23.00 -1.92 10.42
C HIS A 164 -23.96 -1.52 9.28
N GLY A 165 -24.69 -2.47 8.68
CA GLY A 165 -25.70 -2.21 7.65
C GLY A 165 -25.17 -2.30 6.22
N GLY A 166 -23.95 -2.79 6.03
CA GLY A 166 -23.37 -3.09 4.73
C GLY A 166 -24.01 -4.29 4.04
N ASN A 167 -24.12 -4.26 2.72
CA ASN A 167 -24.74 -5.33 1.93
C ASN A 167 -23.73 -6.17 1.14
N ASN A 168 -24.14 -7.40 0.78
CA ASN A 168 -23.31 -8.32 0.01
C ASN A 168 -23.06 -7.83 -1.44
N GLY A 169 -23.91 -7.00 -1.99
CA GLY A 169 -23.71 -6.39 -3.31
C GLY A 169 -22.49 -5.49 -3.32
N SER A 170 -22.34 -4.64 -2.32
CA SER A 170 -21.16 -3.81 -2.13
C SER A 170 -19.91 -4.63 -1.88
N LEU A 171 -20.01 -5.67 -1.04
CA LEU A 171 -18.87 -6.59 -0.81
C LEU A 171 -18.39 -7.18 -2.12
N LYS A 172 -19.27 -7.75 -2.92
CA LYS A 172 -18.91 -8.40 -4.19
C LYS A 172 -18.36 -7.41 -5.22
N ARG A 173 -19.00 -6.25 -5.40
CA ARG A 173 -18.68 -5.33 -6.51
C ARG A 173 -17.53 -4.39 -6.24
N MET A 174 -17.31 -3.99 -4.98
CA MET A 174 -16.29 -3.00 -4.64
C MET A 174 -15.28 -3.53 -3.64
N TRP A 175 -15.74 -4.03 -2.48
CA TRP A 175 -14.82 -4.33 -1.38
C TRP A 175 -13.94 -5.55 -1.60
N ASN A 176 -14.46 -6.63 -2.19
CA ASN A 176 -13.65 -7.81 -2.55
C ASN A 176 -12.58 -7.48 -3.58
N PRO A 177 -12.87 -6.81 -4.72
CA PRO A 177 -11.81 -6.38 -5.63
C PRO A 177 -10.72 -5.54 -4.97
N ILE A 178 -11.10 -4.63 -4.07
CA ILE A 178 -10.13 -3.81 -3.33
C ILE A 178 -9.32 -4.65 -2.34
N ALA A 179 -9.96 -5.55 -1.60
CA ALA A 179 -9.29 -6.43 -0.64
C ALA A 179 -8.28 -7.35 -1.35
N TYR A 180 -8.65 -7.93 -2.48
CA TYR A 180 -7.71 -8.71 -3.31
C TYR A 180 -6.55 -7.86 -3.85
N ALA A 181 -6.82 -6.65 -4.33
CA ALA A 181 -5.80 -5.78 -4.91
C ALA A 181 -4.79 -5.26 -3.86
N LEU A 182 -5.22 -5.02 -2.62
CA LEU A 182 -4.40 -4.39 -1.58
C LEU A 182 -3.94 -5.37 -0.49
N GLY A 183 -4.73 -6.39 -0.21
CA GLY A 183 -4.49 -7.38 0.86
C GLY A 183 -4.24 -8.79 0.37
N PHE A 184 -4.41 -9.06 -0.93
CA PHE A 184 -4.26 -10.39 -1.55
C PHE A 184 -5.19 -11.47 -0.98
N ILE A 185 -6.31 -11.05 -0.37
CA ILE A 185 -7.29 -11.92 0.31
C ILE A 185 -8.68 -11.26 0.21
N ASP A 186 -9.74 -12.05 0.31
CA ASP A 186 -11.11 -11.54 0.25
C ASP A 186 -11.56 -10.87 1.57
N THR A 187 -12.75 -10.24 1.51
CA THR A 187 -13.31 -9.53 2.65
C THR A 187 -13.77 -10.42 3.79
N GLU A 188 -14.01 -11.70 3.56
CA GLU A 188 -14.37 -12.68 4.59
C GLU A 188 -13.18 -13.06 5.47
N ASN A 189 -11.97 -12.92 4.92
CA ASN A 189 -10.72 -13.35 5.56
C ASN A 189 -9.77 -12.20 5.93
N ILE A 190 -9.90 -11.03 5.33
CA ILE A 190 -9.12 -9.86 5.76
C ILE A 190 -9.73 -9.22 7.01
N SER A 191 -8.91 -8.82 7.98
CA SER A 191 -9.41 -8.17 9.18
C SER A 191 -10.02 -6.79 8.87
N ALA A 192 -11.05 -6.42 9.63
CA ALA A 192 -11.64 -5.09 9.56
C ALA A 192 -10.60 -4.00 9.84
N ARG A 193 -9.67 -4.25 10.75
CA ARG A 193 -8.54 -3.38 11.04
C ARG A 193 -7.75 -3.01 9.78
N CYS A 194 -7.40 -3.99 8.94
CA CYS A 194 -6.61 -3.73 7.73
C CYS A 194 -7.37 -2.83 6.76
N MET A 195 -8.60 -3.18 6.43
CA MET A 195 -9.42 -2.43 5.48
C MET A 195 -9.73 -1.02 5.97
N LEU A 196 -10.19 -0.89 7.22
CA LEU A 196 -10.54 0.41 7.80
C LEU A 196 -9.32 1.33 7.95
N THR A 197 -8.13 0.77 8.22
CA THR A 197 -6.90 1.57 8.24
C THR A 197 -6.61 2.19 6.87
N ILE A 198 -6.68 1.40 5.79
CA ILE A 198 -6.46 1.90 4.42
C ILE A 198 -7.44 3.04 4.11
N PHE A 199 -8.72 2.83 4.40
CA PHE A 199 -9.76 3.81 4.09
C PHE A 199 -9.74 5.03 5.01
N LEU A 200 -9.27 4.90 6.25
CA LEU A 200 -9.01 6.06 7.11
C LEU A 200 -7.96 6.99 6.48
N PHE A 201 -6.87 6.44 5.98
CA PHE A 201 -5.88 7.25 5.25
C PHE A 201 -6.48 7.90 4.00
N PHE A 202 -7.25 7.17 3.21
CA PHE A 202 -7.86 7.70 1.99
C PHE A 202 -8.88 8.80 2.28
N ALA A 203 -9.61 8.71 3.40
CA ALA A 203 -10.59 9.71 3.80
C ALA A 203 -9.98 10.95 4.42
N THR A 204 -8.80 10.84 5.03
CA THR A 204 -8.20 11.94 5.82
C THR A 204 -7.01 12.61 5.14
N LYS A 205 -6.36 11.93 4.16
CA LYS A 205 -5.15 12.40 3.50
C LYS A 205 -5.32 12.38 1.99
N THR A 206 -5.34 13.54 1.36
CA THR A 206 -5.55 13.70 -0.09
C THR A 206 -4.56 12.87 -0.91
N GLU A 207 -3.30 12.86 -0.50
CA GLU A 207 -2.23 12.13 -1.16
C GLU A 207 -2.33 10.61 -1.00
N ALA A 208 -3.03 10.11 0.04
CA ALA A 208 -3.02 8.70 0.39
C ALA A 208 -3.56 7.80 -0.73
N SER A 209 -4.62 8.20 -1.41
CA SER A 209 -5.21 7.44 -2.52
C SER A 209 -4.49 7.66 -3.87
N VAL A 210 -3.49 8.53 -3.91
CA VAL A 210 -2.71 8.79 -5.13
C VAL A 210 -1.71 7.66 -5.36
N LEU A 211 -1.81 7.00 -6.51
CA LEU A 211 -0.95 5.89 -6.89
C LEU A 211 0.30 6.37 -7.63
N ARG A 212 1.41 5.73 -7.34
CA ARG A 212 2.66 5.82 -8.09
C ARG A 212 3.15 4.42 -8.43
N MET A 213 3.93 4.33 -9.50
CA MET A 213 4.61 3.10 -9.90
C MET A 213 6.07 3.44 -10.22
N LEU A 214 6.95 2.44 -10.11
CA LEU A 214 8.32 2.58 -10.61
C LEU A 214 8.32 2.65 -12.14
N GLU A 215 9.33 3.30 -12.71
CA GLU A 215 9.54 3.35 -14.17
C GLU A 215 9.82 1.98 -14.79
N GLY A 216 10.27 1.02 -13.97
CA GLY A 216 10.60 -0.33 -14.38
C GLY A 216 10.77 -1.23 -13.15
N SER A 217 11.61 -2.25 -13.26
CA SER A 217 11.72 -3.27 -12.22
C SER A 217 12.16 -2.70 -10.86
N PRO A 218 11.64 -3.21 -9.74
CA PRO A 218 12.08 -2.83 -8.40
C PRO A 218 13.58 -2.98 -8.20
N TYR A 219 14.21 -3.96 -8.84
CA TYR A 219 15.65 -4.14 -8.74
C TYR A 219 16.41 -2.91 -9.25
N GLU A 220 16.13 -2.44 -10.45
CA GLU A 220 16.84 -1.33 -11.07
C GLU A 220 16.49 0.03 -10.43
N TYR A 221 15.20 0.25 -10.13
CA TYR A 221 14.69 1.56 -9.80
C TYR A 221 14.50 1.81 -8.29
N LEU A 222 14.58 0.75 -7.46
CA LEU A 222 14.49 0.87 -6.01
C LEU A 222 15.70 0.24 -5.30
N HIS A 223 16.00 -1.05 -5.60
CA HIS A 223 17.00 -1.78 -4.82
C HIS A 223 18.43 -1.35 -5.18
N LYS A 224 18.73 -1.16 -6.45
CA LYS A 224 20.06 -0.77 -6.91
C LYS A 224 20.52 0.58 -6.34
N PRO A 225 19.69 1.65 -6.28
CA PRO A 225 20.02 2.86 -5.52
C PRO A 225 20.33 2.60 -4.03
N ILE A 226 19.58 1.70 -3.38
CA ILE A 226 19.82 1.32 -1.97
C ILE A 226 21.16 0.59 -1.84
N ILE A 227 21.43 -0.39 -2.71
CA ILE A 227 22.71 -1.11 -2.73
C ILE A 227 23.87 -0.13 -2.89
N SER A 228 23.82 0.73 -3.90
CA SER A 228 24.87 1.71 -4.18
C SER A 228 25.09 2.64 -2.98
N TYR A 229 24.03 3.08 -2.31
CA TYR A 229 24.13 3.89 -1.10
C TYR A 229 24.88 3.17 0.03
N LEU A 230 24.59 1.88 0.24
CA LEU A 230 25.21 1.05 1.27
C LEU A 230 26.67 0.73 0.93
N GLU A 231 26.97 0.38 -0.33
CA GLU A 231 28.32 0.06 -0.79
C GLU A 231 29.29 1.24 -0.69
N THR A 232 28.83 2.46 -1.03
CA THR A 232 29.64 3.68 -0.85
C THR A 232 30.01 3.94 0.60
N ARG A 233 29.25 3.36 1.55
CA ARG A 233 29.49 3.42 3.01
C ARG A 233 30.13 2.14 3.56
N LYS A 234 30.65 1.28 2.67
CA LYS A 234 31.38 0.05 3.00
C LYS A 234 30.52 -1.03 3.70
N ALA A 235 29.20 -0.95 3.64
CA ALA A 235 28.36 -2.07 4.06
C ALA A 235 28.51 -3.25 3.09
N LYS A 236 28.37 -4.46 3.60
CA LYS A 236 28.49 -5.69 2.81
C LYS A 236 27.17 -6.43 2.79
N ILE A 237 26.75 -6.88 1.60
CA ILE A 237 25.53 -7.67 1.42
C ILE A 237 25.92 -9.04 0.89
N TYR A 238 25.53 -10.08 1.60
CA TYR A 238 25.77 -11.47 1.25
C TYR A 238 24.43 -12.15 0.94
N THR A 239 24.24 -12.57 -0.29
CA THR A 239 23.09 -13.37 -0.71
C THR A 239 23.39 -14.87 -0.65
N ARG A 240 22.34 -15.72 -0.61
CA ARG A 240 22.45 -17.19 -0.47
C ARG A 240 23.20 -17.60 0.82
N ARG A 241 22.95 -16.88 1.92
CA ARG A 241 23.58 -17.14 3.23
C ARG A 241 22.53 -17.26 4.33
#